data_2d6385ab8d044e30a859a058cbab3acd
#
_entry.id   2d6385ab8d044e30a859a058cbab3acd
#
_cell.length_a   1.000
_cell.length_b   1.000
_cell.length_c   1.000
_cell.angle_alpha   90.00
_cell.angle_beta   90.00
_cell.angle_gamma   90.00
#
_symmetry.space_group_name_H-M   'P 1'
#
loop_
_entity.id
_entity.type
_entity.pdbx_description
1 polymer ?
#
loop_
_entity_poly.entity_id
_entity_poly.type
_entity_poly.pdbx_seq_one_letter_code
_entity_poly.pdbx_strand_id
1 'polypeptide(L)'
;MAGMALELRPNCEGCDKDLPPDTADAMICSYECTWCTACVDRLRNVCPNCGGGFMPRPVRPVGEWRPGLSLAKRPASTTRIHMSYTWPEAAELTTALAGISPSSR
;
A
#
# COMPACT_ATOMS: atom_id res chain seq x y z
N MET A 1 2.11 10.63 -19.22
CA MET A 1 1.22 9.49 -19.47
C MET A 1 0.02 9.60 -18.55
N ALA A 2 -1.12 9.82 -19.13
CA ALA A 2 -2.33 10.14 -18.36
C ALA A 2 -2.79 9.03 -17.41
N GLY A 3 -2.46 7.76 -17.66
CA GLY A 3 -2.89 6.63 -16.85
C GLY A 3 -1.97 6.26 -15.71
N MET A 4 -0.92 7.04 -15.45
CA MET A 4 0.15 6.64 -14.54
C MET A 4 -0.03 7.14 -13.11
N ALA A 5 -1.25 7.50 -12.71
CA ALA A 5 -1.52 7.88 -11.33
C ALA A 5 -1.43 6.68 -10.39
N LEU A 6 -1.01 6.94 -9.15
CA LEU A 6 -0.98 5.94 -8.10
C LEU A 6 -2.36 5.30 -7.94
N GLU A 7 -2.42 3.99 -7.87
CA GLU A 7 -3.67 3.28 -7.60
C GLU A 7 -4.02 3.38 -6.11
N LEU A 8 -5.19 3.95 -5.82
CA LEU A 8 -5.68 4.05 -4.46
C LEU A 8 -6.54 2.83 -4.15
N ARG A 9 -5.93 1.76 -3.68
CA ARG A 9 -6.62 0.50 -3.39
C ARG A 9 -7.50 0.65 -2.16
N PRO A 10 -8.69 0.02 -2.14
CA PRO A 10 -9.71 0.28 -1.12
C PRO A 10 -9.51 -0.47 0.20
N ASN A 11 -8.53 -1.36 0.30
CA ASN A 11 -8.39 -2.23 1.46
C ASN A 11 -6.94 -2.59 1.77
N CYS A 12 -6.72 -3.05 3.00
CA CYS A 12 -5.47 -3.67 3.42
C CYS A 12 -5.38 -5.10 2.87
N GLU A 13 -4.29 -5.44 2.22
CA GLU A 13 -4.10 -6.79 1.66
C GLU A 13 -3.96 -7.87 2.74
N GLY A 14 -3.61 -7.49 3.97
CA GLY A 14 -3.40 -8.44 5.05
C GLY A 14 -4.63 -8.73 5.89
N CYS A 15 -5.37 -7.71 6.31
CA CYS A 15 -6.51 -7.86 7.21
C CYS A 15 -7.84 -7.45 6.58
N ASP A 16 -7.83 -6.99 5.35
CA ASP A 16 -9.01 -6.54 4.59
C ASP A 16 -9.69 -5.29 5.17
N LYS A 17 -9.04 -4.57 6.08
CA LYS A 17 -9.56 -3.31 6.60
C LYS A 17 -9.81 -2.33 5.45
N ASP A 18 -10.94 -1.63 5.48
CA ASP A 18 -11.21 -0.57 4.50
C ASP A 18 -10.21 0.57 4.65
N LEU A 19 -9.66 1.01 3.53
CA LEU A 19 -8.70 2.10 3.47
C LEU A 19 -9.19 3.13 2.45
N PRO A 20 -10.13 4.01 2.87
CA PRO A 20 -10.65 5.04 1.97
C PRO A 20 -9.52 5.97 1.50
N PRO A 21 -9.70 6.67 0.37
CA PRO A 21 -8.61 7.43 -0.25
C PRO A 21 -8.05 8.56 0.61
N ASP A 22 -8.79 9.04 1.60
CA ASP A 22 -8.37 10.12 2.50
C ASP A 22 -7.81 9.61 3.83
N THR A 23 -7.71 8.29 4.03
CA THR A 23 -7.21 7.74 5.29
C THR A 23 -5.72 8.02 5.49
N ALA A 24 -5.33 8.26 6.75
CA ALA A 24 -3.92 8.33 7.15
C ALA A 24 -3.34 6.94 7.46
N ASP A 25 -4.17 5.89 7.46
CA ASP A 25 -3.80 4.54 7.86
C ASP A 25 -3.24 3.68 6.73
N ALA A 26 -3.20 4.19 5.50
CA ALA A 26 -2.71 3.41 4.36
C ALA A 26 -1.20 3.58 4.17
N MET A 27 -0.52 2.45 4.06
CA MET A 27 0.91 2.36 3.74
C MET A 27 1.08 1.59 2.44
N ILE A 28 2.09 1.95 1.64
CA ILE A 28 2.34 1.29 0.36
C ILE A 28 3.82 0.93 0.21
N CYS A 29 4.08 -0.17 -0.52
CA CYS A 29 5.42 -0.50 -0.99
C CYS A 29 5.67 0.16 -2.36
N SER A 30 6.85 -0.07 -2.94
CA SER A 30 7.19 0.53 -4.24
C SER A 30 6.37 -0.03 -5.41
N TYR A 31 5.68 -1.13 -5.22
CA TYR A 31 4.75 -1.72 -6.20
C TYR A 31 3.29 -1.43 -5.86
N GLU A 32 3.05 -0.47 -4.95
CA GLU A 32 1.72 -0.02 -4.54
C GLU A 32 0.89 -1.07 -3.78
N CYS A 33 1.48 -2.15 -3.32
CA CYS A 33 0.82 -3.07 -2.40
C CYS A 33 0.41 -2.28 -1.15
N THR A 34 -0.86 -2.35 -0.75
CA THR A 34 -1.45 -1.46 0.24
C THR A 34 -1.80 -2.20 1.53
N TRP A 35 -1.45 -1.60 2.66
CA TRP A 35 -1.55 -2.22 3.98
C TRP A 35 -1.94 -1.16 5.00
N CYS A 36 -2.63 -1.57 6.07
CA CYS A 36 -2.84 -0.67 7.20
C CYS A 36 -1.59 -0.64 8.10
N THR A 37 -1.47 0.39 8.94
CA THR A 37 -0.30 0.54 9.80
C THR A 37 -0.10 -0.63 10.75
N ALA A 38 -1.18 -1.22 11.26
CA ALA A 38 -1.11 -2.40 12.13
C ALA A 38 -0.50 -3.61 11.41
N CYS A 39 -0.87 -3.83 10.15
CA CYS A 39 -0.27 -4.90 9.36
C CYS A 39 1.19 -4.62 9.02
N VAL A 40 1.54 -3.36 8.73
CA VAL A 40 2.94 -2.97 8.49
C VAL A 40 3.80 -3.24 9.73
N ASP A 41 3.28 -2.96 10.92
CA ASP A 41 3.97 -3.28 12.17
C ASP A 41 4.17 -4.79 12.33
N ARG A 42 3.13 -5.57 12.06
CA ARG A 42 3.22 -7.03 12.10
C ARG A 42 4.22 -7.58 11.09
N LEU A 43 4.30 -6.95 9.91
CA LEU A 43 5.23 -7.32 8.85
C LEU A 43 6.64 -6.75 9.06
N ARG A 44 6.84 -5.94 10.10
CA ARG A 44 8.13 -5.33 10.42
C ARG A 44 8.75 -4.63 9.22
N ASN A 45 7.93 -3.87 8.50
CA ASN A 45 8.33 -3.10 7.31
C ASN A 45 8.87 -3.97 6.16
N VAL A 46 8.35 -5.20 6.03
CA VAL A 46 8.69 -6.10 4.92
C VAL A 46 7.43 -6.45 4.15
N CYS A 47 7.33 -6.01 2.90
CA CYS A 47 6.20 -6.36 2.04
C CYS A 47 6.29 -7.84 1.64
N PRO A 48 5.30 -8.68 1.97
CA PRO A 48 5.35 -10.10 1.61
C PRO A 48 5.32 -10.35 0.10
N ASN A 49 4.86 -9.39 -0.69
CA ASN A 49 4.76 -9.55 -2.13
C ASN A 49 6.07 -9.20 -2.87
N CYS A 50 6.91 -8.32 -2.31
CA CYS A 50 8.11 -7.87 -3.01
C CYS A 50 9.36 -7.76 -2.13
N GLY A 51 9.20 -7.85 -0.81
CA GLY A 51 10.32 -7.73 0.12
C GLY A 51 10.74 -6.29 0.43
N GLY A 52 10.11 -5.30 -0.18
CA GLY A 52 10.44 -3.89 0.06
C GLY A 52 9.85 -3.33 1.34
N GLY A 53 10.23 -2.09 1.68
CA GLY A 53 9.67 -1.36 2.80
C GLY A 53 8.42 -0.58 2.42
N PHE A 54 7.83 0.10 3.41
CA PHE A 54 6.58 0.84 3.24
C PHE A 54 6.75 2.32 3.56
N MET A 55 5.92 3.14 2.94
CA MET A 55 5.77 4.56 3.23
C MET A 55 4.29 4.92 3.29
N PRO A 56 3.90 6.00 3.99
CA PRO A 56 2.50 6.45 3.96
C PRO A 56 2.05 6.74 2.53
N ARG A 57 0.82 6.33 2.22
CA ARG A 57 0.21 6.59 0.91
C ARG A 57 -0.22 8.05 0.82
N PRO A 58 0.20 8.78 -0.23
CA PRO A 58 -0.26 10.15 -0.45
C PRO A 58 -1.78 10.22 -0.61
N VAL A 59 -2.37 11.29 -0.10
CA VAL A 59 -3.80 11.58 -0.25
C VAL A 59 -4.01 12.41 -1.51
N ARG A 60 -4.94 11.98 -2.37
CA ARG A 60 -5.25 12.70 -3.60
C ARG A 60 -6.18 13.87 -3.31
N PRO A 61 -5.92 15.08 -3.86
CA PRO A 61 -6.78 16.23 -3.61
C PRO A 61 -8.21 15.99 -4.09
N VAL A 62 -9.18 16.46 -3.31
CA VAL A 62 -10.58 16.49 -3.72
C VAL A 62 -10.79 17.58 -4.76
N GLY A 63 -10.16 18.75 -4.57
CA GLY A 63 -10.26 19.89 -5.51
C GLY A 63 -9.43 19.67 -6.76
N GLU A 64 -9.91 20.22 -7.87
CA GLU A 64 -9.18 20.18 -9.13
C GLU A 64 -8.32 21.45 -9.27
N TRP A 65 -7.15 21.43 -8.65
CA TRP A 65 -6.20 22.56 -8.65
C TRP A 65 -5.44 22.67 -9.97
N ARG A 66 -5.39 21.58 -10.70
CA ARG A 66 -4.89 21.52 -12.07
C ARG A 66 -5.84 20.67 -12.90
N PRO A 67 -5.98 20.94 -14.20
CA PRO A 67 -6.94 20.19 -15.04
C PRO A 67 -6.74 18.68 -14.98
N GLY A 68 -7.80 17.96 -14.69
CA GLY A 68 -7.81 16.50 -14.67
C GLY A 68 -7.20 15.85 -13.43
N LEU A 69 -6.70 16.62 -12.46
CA LEU A 69 -5.99 16.10 -11.30
C LEU A 69 -6.81 16.31 -10.02
N SER A 70 -7.78 15.42 -9.81
CA SER A 70 -8.60 15.41 -8.60
C SER A 70 -9.10 13.99 -8.34
N LEU A 71 -9.60 13.75 -7.14
CA LEU A 71 -10.18 12.45 -6.79
C LEU A 71 -11.37 12.09 -7.69
N ALA A 72 -12.17 13.09 -8.11
CA ALA A 72 -13.30 12.85 -9.02
C ALA A 72 -12.84 12.44 -10.42
N LYS A 73 -11.77 13.05 -10.92
CA LYS A 73 -11.23 12.76 -12.25
C LYS A 73 -10.36 11.51 -12.29
N ARG A 74 -9.73 11.20 -11.18
CA ARG A 74 -8.89 10.01 -10.99
C ARG A 74 -9.35 9.30 -9.72
N PRO A 75 -10.50 8.60 -9.77
CA PRO A 75 -11.10 8.01 -8.58
C PRO A 75 -10.26 6.86 -7.99
N ALA A 76 -10.53 6.57 -6.73
CA ALA A 76 -9.95 5.42 -6.07
C ALA A 76 -10.43 4.12 -6.74
N SER A 77 -9.59 3.09 -6.65
CA SER A 77 -9.97 1.75 -7.10
C SER A 77 -11.08 1.19 -6.20
N THR A 78 -11.97 0.41 -6.79
CA THR A 78 -12.99 -0.35 -6.06
C THR A 78 -12.64 -1.85 -6.01
N THR A 79 -11.54 -2.26 -6.62
CA THR A 79 -11.10 -3.65 -6.66
C THR A 79 -10.30 -3.98 -5.41
N ARG A 80 -10.86 -4.86 -4.57
CA ARG A 80 -10.17 -5.34 -3.36
C ARG A 80 -9.10 -6.35 -3.75
N ILE A 81 -7.93 -6.21 -3.16
CA ILE A 81 -6.78 -7.08 -3.42
C ILE A 81 -6.29 -7.64 -2.09
N HIS A 82 -5.92 -8.91 -2.08
CA HIS A 82 -5.41 -9.60 -0.90
C HIS A 82 -4.09 -10.27 -1.25
N MET A 83 -3.17 -10.33 -0.29
CA MET A 83 -1.93 -11.05 -0.52
C MET A 83 -2.22 -12.52 -0.79
N SER A 84 -1.46 -13.13 -1.70
CA SER A 84 -1.59 -14.56 -2.03
C SER A 84 -0.82 -15.45 -1.06
N TYR A 85 0.02 -14.87 -0.21
CA TYR A 85 0.79 -15.61 0.78
C TYR A 85 0.01 -15.75 2.06
N THR A 86 0.26 -16.83 2.80
CA THR A 86 -0.27 -17.00 4.15
C THR A 86 0.54 -16.15 5.13
N TRP A 87 -0.01 -15.90 6.33
CA TRP A 87 0.74 -15.18 7.36
C TRP A 87 2.02 -15.89 7.79
N PRO A 88 2.06 -17.24 7.93
CA PRO A 88 3.33 -17.95 8.17
C PRO A 88 4.36 -17.72 7.05
N GLU A 89 3.95 -17.74 5.79
CA GLU A 89 4.85 -17.44 4.66
C GLU A 89 5.36 -16.00 4.71
N ALA A 90 4.49 -15.05 5.02
CA ALA A 90 4.88 -13.65 5.22
C ALA A 90 5.87 -13.51 6.37
N ALA A 91 5.66 -14.22 7.47
CA ALA A 91 6.56 -14.20 8.62
C ALA A 91 7.96 -14.76 8.30
N GLU A 92 8.05 -15.75 7.43
CA GLU A 92 9.34 -16.27 6.95
C GLU A 92 10.14 -15.18 6.24
N LEU A 93 9.52 -14.44 5.35
CA LEU A 93 10.18 -13.35 4.63
C LEU A 93 10.53 -12.20 5.58
N THR A 94 9.64 -11.86 6.51
CA THR A 94 9.89 -10.87 7.55
C THR A 94 11.15 -11.22 8.34
N THR A 95 11.26 -12.46 8.80
CA THR A 95 12.42 -12.94 9.55
C THR A 95 13.70 -12.80 8.75
N ALA A 96 13.65 -13.08 7.46
CA ALA A 96 14.82 -13.00 6.58
C ALA A 96 15.27 -11.56 6.31
N LEU A 97 14.33 -10.61 6.20
CA LEU A 97 14.62 -9.30 5.66
C LEU A 97 14.50 -8.13 6.65
N ALA A 98 13.81 -8.31 7.79
CA ALA A 98 13.50 -7.18 8.68
C ALA A 98 14.76 -6.49 9.24
N GLY A 99 15.86 -7.23 9.41
CA GLY A 99 17.13 -6.66 9.88
C GLY A 99 17.95 -5.99 8.79
N ILE A 100 17.51 -6.03 7.54
CA ILE A 100 18.21 -5.47 6.39
C ILE A 100 17.47 -4.20 5.94
N SER A 101 18.19 -3.10 5.73
CA SER A 101 17.53 -1.88 5.24
C SER A 101 16.90 -2.13 3.88
N PRO A 102 15.74 -1.50 3.57
CA PRO A 102 15.06 -1.74 2.29
C PRO A 102 15.94 -1.55 1.06
N SER A 103 16.85 -0.59 1.10
CA SER A 103 17.76 -0.33 -0.03
C SER A 103 18.81 -1.41 -0.25
N SER A 104 18.99 -2.30 0.72
CA SER A 104 19.99 -3.37 0.66
C SER A 104 19.40 -4.77 0.51
N ARG A 105 18.10 -4.83 0.44
CA ARG A 105 17.39 -6.11 0.25
C ARG A 105 17.48 -6.64 -1.15
#